data_43420ad37efa131c372e61c90ba59064
#
_entry.id   43420ad37efa131c372e61c90ba59064
#
_cell.length_a   1.000
_cell.length_b   1.000
_cell.length_c   1.000
_cell.angle_alpha   90.00
_cell.angle_beta   90.00
_cell.angle_gamma   90.00
#
_symmetry.space_group_name_H-M   'P 1'
#
loop_
_entity.id
_entity.type
_entity.pdbx_description
1 polymer ?
#
loop_
_entity_poly.entity_id
_entity_poly.type
_entity_poly.pdbx_seq_one_letter_code
_entity_poly.pdbx_strand_id
1 'polypeptide(L)'
;GPRDETYYVKEYRCRGRHLRRYLGRSRARAEWENLHVFRRLGLNTARPVAFGEDKDGRGIVVTQAVHGAVDLATLAREAPLLLSDPAFQIAVGGRLADATATLHESRFAHGDLKWRNILVHAESREVFLIDCPQGRMVPRVLLERARVKDLACLDKVARRYLSRTRRLWFYKKYAGIRRLSAPDKKRIGRILRFFEGRE
;
A
#
# COMPACT_ATOMS: atom_id res chain seq x y z
N GLY A 1 29.62 15.72 -2.75
CA GLY A 1 30.11 14.36 -2.93
C GLY A 1 29.07 13.50 -3.65
N PRO A 2 29.44 12.40 -4.28
CA PRO A 2 28.47 11.49 -4.87
C PRO A 2 27.51 11.04 -3.78
N ARG A 3 26.21 11.16 -4.00
CA ARG A 3 25.21 10.62 -3.08
C ARG A 3 25.41 9.12 -3.09
N ASP A 4 25.67 8.52 -1.92
CA ASP A 4 25.69 7.07 -1.76
C ASP A 4 24.31 6.53 -2.18
N GLU A 5 24.22 6.07 -3.43
CA GLU A 5 22.98 5.50 -3.95
C GLU A 5 22.83 4.09 -3.40
N THR A 6 21.85 3.92 -2.53
CA THR A 6 21.52 2.62 -1.96
C THR A 6 20.43 1.95 -2.78
N TYR A 7 20.57 0.66 -3.02
CA TYR A 7 19.61 -0.14 -3.76
C TYR A 7 19.13 -1.32 -2.94
N TYR A 8 17.84 -1.63 -3.07
CA TYR A 8 17.24 -2.84 -2.51
C TYR A 8 17.06 -3.88 -3.61
N VAL A 9 17.67 -5.06 -3.39
CA VAL A 9 17.54 -6.22 -4.27
C VAL A 9 16.56 -7.19 -3.62
N LYS A 10 15.44 -7.45 -4.28
CA LYS A 10 14.41 -8.37 -3.82
C LYS A 10 14.36 -9.60 -4.69
N GLU A 11 14.63 -10.76 -4.10
CA GLU A 11 14.59 -12.03 -4.77
C GLU A 11 13.24 -12.73 -4.62
N TYR A 12 12.75 -13.27 -5.72
CA TYR A 12 11.58 -14.13 -5.80
C TYR A 12 12.01 -15.53 -6.20
N ARG A 13 12.01 -16.47 -5.25
CA ARG A 13 12.45 -17.85 -5.46
C ARG A 13 11.40 -18.74 -6.12
N CYS A 14 10.19 -18.24 -6.35
CA CYS A 14 9.11 -18.97 -7.01
C CYS A 14 8.19 -18.02 -7.76
N ARG A 15 7.62 -18.51 -8.84
CA ARG A 15 6.66 -17.78 -9.70
C ARG A 15 5.43 -17.30 -8.92
N GLY A 16 4.93 -18.11 -8.00
CA GLY A 16 3.76 -17.80 -7.19
C GLY A 16 3.34 -18.95 -6.29
N ARG A 17 2.23 -18.78 -5.57
CA ARG A 17 1.61 -19.83 -4.73
C ARG A 17 0.35 -20.37 -5.41
N HIS A 18 0.04 -21.66 -5.17
CA HIS A 18 -1.12 -22.37 -5.74
C HIS A 18 -1.13 -22.30 -7.29
N LEU A 19 -2.28 -22.13 -7.92
CA LEU A 19 -2.44 -22.07 -9.37
C LEU A 19 -1.59 -20.98 -10.05
N ARG A 20 -1.24 -19.91 -9.34
CA ARG A 20 -0.32 -18.87 -9.85
C ARG A 20 1.11 -19.35 -10.06
N ARG A 21 1.47 -20.51 -9.56
CA ARG A 21 2.75 -21.16 -9.86
C ARG A 21 2.87 -21.54 -11.33
N TYR A 22 1.75 -21.82 -11.97
CA TYR A 22 1.69 -22.33 -13.34
C TYR A 22 1.13 -21.33 -14.36
N LEU A 23 0.30 -20.40 -13.91
CA LEU A 23 -0.44 -19.48 -14.79
C LEU A 23 -0.23 -18.01 -14.40
N GLY A 24 -0.14 -17.16 -15.43
CA GLY A 24 -0.05 -15.71 -15.28
C GLY A 24 1.37 -15.19 -15.08
N ARG A 25 1.48 -13.91 -14.75
CA ARG A 25 2.78 -13.26 -14.47
C ARG A 25 3.34 -13.73 -13.12
N SER A 26 4.68 -13.87 -13.09
CA SER A 26 5.39 -14.14 -11.85
C SER A 26 5.22 -13.00 -10.82
N ARG A 27 5.60 -13.28 -9.58
CA ARG A 27 5.58 -12.24 -8.53
C ARG A 27 6.59 -11.13 -8.79
N ALA A 28 7.77 -11.45 -9.30
CA ALA A 28 8.80 -10.48 -9.65
C ALA A 28 8.30 -9.57 -10.77
N ARG A 29 7.79 -10.14 -11.87
CA ARG A 29 7.20 -9.38 -12.98
C ARG A 29 6.02 -8.53 -12.52
N ALA A 30 5.14 -9.07 -11.69
CA ALA A 30 3.99 -8.35 -11.17
C ALA A 30 4.42 -7.14 -10.34
N GLU A 31 5.42 -7.28 -9.48
CA GLU A 31 5.95 -6.16 -8.70
C GLU A 31 6.57 -5.10 -9.61
N TRP A 32 7.45 -5.50 -10.51
CA TRP A 32 8.08 -4.60 -11.48
C TRP A 32 7.04 -3.77 -12.26
N GLU A 33 6.07 -4.43 -12.88
CA GLU A 33 5.02 -3.76 -13.64
C GLU A 33 4.15 -2.86 -12.78
N ASN A 34 3.83 -3.28 -11.54
CA ASN A 34 2.99 -2.51 -10.63
C ASN A 34 3.68 -1.24 -10.11
N LEU A 35 5.00 -1.26 -9.87
CA LEU A 35 5.77 -0.05 -9.56
C LEU A 35 5.71 0.95 -10.72
N HIS A 36 5.76 0.49 -11.97
CA HIS A 36 5.56 1.35 -13.13
C HIS A 36 4.11 1.86 -13.24
N VAL A 37 3.10 1.06 -12.85
CA VAL A 37 1.71 1.54 -12.75
C VAL A 37 1.61 2.68 -11.75
N PHE A 38 2.19 2.55 -10.55
CA PHE A 38 2.18 3.61 -9.54
C PHE A 38 2.75 4.92 -10.09
N ARG A 39 3.89 4.85 -10.74
CA ARG A 39 4.52 6.04 -11.36
C ARG A 39 3.63 6.67 -12.43
N ARG A 40 3.00 5.88 -13.29
CA ARG A 40 2.05 6.40 -14.31
C ARG A 40 0.82 7.06 -13.71
N LEU A 41 0.40 6.62 -12.52
CA LEU A 41 -0.70 7.22 -11.76
C LEU A 41 -0.27 8.44 -10.94
N GLY A 42 1.00 8.87 -11.04
CA GLY A 42 1.53 9.98 -10.26
C GLY A 42 1.72 9.66 -8.77
N LEU A 43 1.75 8.38 -8.40
CA LEU A 43 1.96 7.94 -7.04
C LEU A 43 3.45 7.78 -6.74
N ASN A 44 3.87 8.23 -5.55
CA ASN A 44 5.23 8.00 -5.10
C ASN A 44 5.46 6.52 -4.80
N THR A 45 6.58 6.01 -5.28
CA THR A 45 7.05 4.65 -5.03
C THR A 45 8.58 4.60 -5.11
N ALA A 46 9.19 3.55 -4.59
CA ALA A 46 10.61 3.29 -4.82
C ALA A 46 10.87 3.18 -6.33
N ARG A 47 11.89 3.89 -6.83
CA ARG A 47 12.22 3.91 -8.26
C ARG A 47 12.67 2.51 -8.70
N PRO A 48 11.98 1.85 -9.64
CA PRO A 48 12.44 0.60 -10.20
C PRO A 48 13.68 0.85 -11.08
N VAL A 49 14.73 0.04 -10.89
CA VAL A 49 16.04 0.19 -11.55
C VAL A 49 16.32 -0.97 -12.48
N ALA A 50 16.15 -2.20 -12.01
CA ALA A 50 16.39 -3.40 -12.80
C ALA A 50 15.40 -4.51 -12.46
N PHE A 51 15.17 -5.38 -13.43
CA PHE A 51 14.35 -6.56 -13.32
C PHE A 51 14.97 -7.70 -14.13
N GLY A 52 14.97 -8.90 -13.56
CA GLY A 52 15.36 -10.12 -14.24
C GLY A 52 14.45 -11.27 -13.83
N GLU A 53 14.17 -12.17 -14.75
CA GLU A 53 13.33 -13.36 -14.53
C GLU A 53 13.82 -14.52 -15.37
N ASP A 54 13.89 -15.71 -14.78
CA ASP A 54 14.17 -16.95 -15.50
C ASP A 54 12.88 -17.60 -16.04
N LYS A 55 13.05 -18.65 -16.83
CA LYS A 55 11.95 -19.44 -17.42
C LYS A 55 11.01 -20.06 -16.36
N ASP A 56 11.52 -20.32 -15.16
CA ASP A 56 10.77 -20.91 -14.06
C ASP A 56 10.03 -19.85 -13.24
N GLY A 57 10.18 -18.56 -13.60
CA GLY A 57 9.54 -17.42 -12.95
C GLY A 57 10.16 -17.07 -11.59
N ARG A 58 11.39 -17.52 -11.32
CA ARG A 58 12.25 -16.94 -10.28
C ARG A 58 12.81 -15.65 -10.83
N GLY A 59 12.92 -14.63 -10.00
CA GLY A 59 13.39 -13.36 -10.52
C GLY A 59 13.82 -12.39 -9.43
N ILE A 60 14.40 -11.30 -9.88
CA ILE A 60 14.84 -10.20 -9.04
C ILE A 60 14.16 -8.89 -9.45
N VAL A 61 13.93 -8.04 -8.48
CA VAL A 61 13.53 -6.65 -8.68
C VAL A 61 14.49 -5.78 -7.89
N VAL A 62 15.11 -4.82 -8.55
CA VAL A 62 16.00 -3.84 -7.93
C VAL A 62 15.31 -2.49 -7.91
N THR A 63 15.24 -1.88 -6.74
CA THR A 63 14.69 -0.55 -6.55
C THR A 63 15.70 0.35 -5.85
N GLN A 64 15.70 1.63 -6.19
CA GLN A 64 16.48 2.63 -5.47
C GLN A 64 15.84 2.90 -4.11
N ALA A 65 16.66 3.01 -3.07
CA ALA A 65 16.20 3.37 -1.74
C ALA A 65 15.53 4.75 -1.72
N VAL A 66 14.47 4.88 -0.94
CA VAL A 66 13.90 6.18 -0.61
C VAL A 66 14.61 6.67 0.65
N HIS A 67 15.65 7.49 0.46
CA HIS A 67 16.47 7.99 1.57
C HIS A 67 15.62 8.74 2.59
N GLY A 68 15.90 8.54 3.90
CA GLY A 68 15.18 9.20 4.99
C GLY A 68 13.74 8.70 5.21
N ALA A 69 13.28 7.74 4.41
CA ALA A 69 11.95 7.15 4.61
C ALA A 69 12.05 5.80 5.34
N VAL A 70 11.11 5.57 6.24
CA VAL A 70 10.93 4.31 6.98
C VAL A 70 9.52 3.79 6.76
N ASP A 71 9.30 2.48 6.91
CA ASP A 71 7.95 1.97 6.81
C ASP A 71 7.09 2.39 8.00
N LEU A 72 5.80 2.61 7.73
CA LEU A 72 4.86 3.16 8.71
C LEU A 72 4.69 2.26 9.95
N ALA A 73 4.90 0.93 9.82
CA ALA A 73 4.83 0.01 10.97
C ALA A 73 6.05 0.15 11.87
N THR A 74 7.23 0.33 11.29
CA THR A 74 8.47 0.64 12.01
C THR A 74 8.38 2.01 12.68
N LEU A 75 7.93 3.04 11.96
CA LEU A 75 7.71 4.36 12.53
C LEU A 75 6.75 4.34 13.73
N ALA A 76 5.68 3.57 13.65
CA ALA A 76 4.71 3.44 14.73
C ALA A 76 5.30 2.79 15.99
N ARG A 77 6.28 1.91 15.84
CA ARG A 77 6.95 1.22 16.95
C ARG A 77 8.09 2.06 17.54
N GLU A 78 8.86 2.71 16.69
CA GLU A 78 10.12 3.36 17.08
C GLU A 78 9.97 4.86 17.36
N ALA A 79 8.97 5.51 16.76
CA ALA A 79 8.67 6.92 16.95
C ALA A 79 7.18 7.18 17.31
N PRO A 80 6.66 6.60 18.40
CA PRO A 80 5.24 6.71 18.76
C PRO A 80 4.80 8.16 19.03
N LEU A 81 5.68 8.99 19.53
CA LEU A 81 5.38 10.42 19.75
C LEU A 81 5.14 11.15 18.44
N LEU A 82 5.96 10.90 17.41
CA LEU A 82 5.76 11.47 16.07
C LEU A 82 4.44 10.97 15.46
N LEU A 83 4.14 9.67 15.59
CA LEU A 83 2.88 9.13 15.11
C LEU A 83 1.67 9.70 15.85
N SER A 84 1.83 10.13 17.12
CA SER A 84 0.76 10.74 17.93
C SER A 84 0.52 12.21 17.62
N ASP A 85 1.45 12.89 16.92
CA ASP A 85 1.29 14.28 16.50
C ASP A 85 0.09 14.41 15.54
N PRO A 86 -0.92 15.24 15.89
CA PRO A 86 -2.09 15.45 15.04
C PRO A 86 -1.75 16.00 13.65
N ALA A 87 -0.73 16.87 13.53
CA ALA A 87 -0.33 17.45 12.26
C ALA A 87 0.34 16.41 11.36
N PHE A 88 1.16 15.54 11.94
CA PHE A 88 1.75 14.41 11.24
C PHE A 88 0.67 13.43 10.75
N GLN A 89 -0.27 13.05 11.61
CA GLN A 89 -1.38 12.17 11.25
C GLN A 89 -2.24 12.73 10.12
N ILE A 90 -2.51 14.04 10.11
CA ILE A 90 -3.30 14.70 9.05
C ILE A 90 -2.50 14.68 7.74
N ALA A 91 -1.23 15.06 7.76
CA ALA A 91 -0.42 15.16 6.56
C ALA A 91 -0.20 13.79 5.92
N VAL A 92 0.31 12.81 6.68
CA VAL A 92 0.59 11.45 6.20
C VAL A 92 -0.70 10.70 5.86
N GLY A 93 -1.69 10.75 6.77
CA GLY A 93 -2.98 10.10 6.54
C GLY A 93 -3.73 10.68 5.35
N GLY A 94 -3.64 12.00 5.11
CA GLY A 94 -4.23 12.65 3.95
C GLY A 94 -3.61 12.17 2.64
N ARG A 95 -2.28 12.19 2.54
CA ARG A 95 -1.56 11.71 1.35
C ARG A 95 -1.81 10.22 1.09
N LEU A 96 -1.83 9.41 2.15
CA LEU A 96 -2.15 7.99 2.01
C LEU A 96 -3.59 7.75 1.56
N ALA A 97 -4.54 8.55 2.05
CA ALA A 97 -5.93 8.49 1.63
C ALA A 97 -6.08 8.84 0.14
N ASP A 98 -5.43 9.93 -0.31
CA ASP A 98 -5.44 10.37 -1.70
C ASP A 98 -4.77 9.32 -2.62
N ALA A 99 -3.61 8.78 -2.22
CA ALA A 99 -2.94 7.72 -2.98
C ALA A 99 -3.80 6.45 -3.10
N THR A 100 -4.47 6.05 -2.00
CA THR A 100 -5.37 4.90 -2.00
C THR A 100 -6.62 5.14 -2.88
N ALA A 101 -7.16 6.37 -2.86
CA ALA A 101 -8.27 6.76 -3.72
C ALA A 101 -7.87 6.68 -5.21
N THR A 102 -6.72 7.26 -5.57
CA THR A 102 -6.18 7.22 -6.95
C THR A 102 -6.03 5.79 -7.47
N LEU A 103 -5.49 4.86 -6.66
CA LEU A 103 -5.43 3.44 -7.02
C LEU A 103 -6.82 2.87 -7.34
N HIS A 104 -7.76 3.07 -6.43
CA HIS A 104 -9.08 2.48 -6.54
C HIS A 104 -9.96 3.13 -7.64
N GLU A 105 -9.80 4.42 -7.91
CA GLU A 105 -10.46 5.12 -9.02
C GLU A 105 -9.93 4.60 -10.36
N SER A 106 -8.64 4.33 -10.44
CA SER A 106 -8.01 3.67 -11.59
C SER A 106 -8.32 2.17 -11.68
N ARG A 107 -9.22 1.65 -10.84
CA ARG A 107 -9.58 0.23 -10.73
C ARG A 107 -8.38 -0.68 -10.43
N PHE A 108 -7.36 -0.15 -9.81
CA PHE A 108 -6.21 -0.92 -9.36
C PHE A 108 -6.35 -1.25 -7.87
N ALA A 109 -6.13 -2.50 -7.49
CA ALA A 109 -6.04 -2.91 -6.09
C ALA A 109 -4.58 -3.29 -5.77
N HIS A 110 -4.08 -2.81 -4.64
CA HIS A 110 -2.76 -3.17 -4.15
C HIS A 110 -2.70 -4.64 -3.71
N GLY A 111 -3.76 -5.10 -3.07
CA GLY A 111 -3.92 -6.49 -2.64
C GLY A 111 -3.19 -6.87 -1.35
N ASP A 112 -2.25 -6.04 -0.87
CA ASP A 112 -1.55 -6.18 0.41
C ASP A 112 -1.13 -4.81 0.98
N LEU A 113 -2.07 -3.87 1.08
CA LEU A 113 -1.81 -2.48 1.51
C LEU A 113 -1.66 -2.41 3.04
N LYS A 114 -0.54 -2.93 3.54
CA LYS A 114 -0.19 -2.95 4.96
C LYS A 114 0.76 -1.80 5.29
N TRP A 115 0.80 -1.38 6.54
CA TRP A 115 1.68 -0.31 7.02
C TRP A 115 3.16 -0.53 6.68
N ARG A 116 3.65 -1.77 6.72
CA ARG A 116 5.04 -2.12 6.33
C ARG A 116 5.32 -1.94 4.82
N ASN A 117 4.28 -1.84 4.00
CA ASN A 117 4.37 -1.62 2.56
C ASN A 117 4.14 -0.14 2.19
N ILE A 118 4.23 0.74 3.17
CA ILE A 118 4.06 2.19 3.04
C ILE A 118 5.27 2.84 3.68
N LEU A 119 6.15 3.44 2.87
CA LEU A 119 7.24 4.24 3.40
C LEU A 119 6.76 5.66 3.64
N VAL A 120 7.28 6.26 4.70
CA VAL A 120 7.00 7.64 5.08
C VAL A 120 8.31 8.35 5.34
N HIS A 121 8.51 9.50 4.71
CA HIS A 121 9.60 10.39 5.03
C HIS A 121 9.18 11.30 6.21
N ALA A 122 9.90 11.21 7.32
CA ALA A 122 9.47 11.84 8.58
C ALA A 122 9.37 13.38 8.48
N GLU A 123 10.31 14.02 7.78
CA GLU A 123 10.36 15.47 7.64
C GLU A 123 9.38 16.00 6.59
N SER A 124 9.45 15.49 5.34
CA SER A 124 8.58 15.96 4.24
C SER A 124 7.17 15.40 4.33
N ARG A 125 6.95 14.38 5.18
CA ARG A 125 5.67 13.66 5.34
C ARG A 125 5.18 13.02 4.04
N GLU A 126 6.08 12.81 3.08
CA GLU A 126 5.76 12.10 1.85
C GLU A 126 5.51 10.63 2.11
N VAL A 127 4.61 10.07 1.30
CA VAL A 127 4.18 8.67 1.39
C VAL A 127 4.52 7.97 0.10
N PHE A 128 5.11 6.78 0.20
CA PHE A 128 5.50 5.95 -0.93
C PHE A 128 4.87 4.57 -0.78
N LEU A 129 4.22 4.09 -1.82
CA LEU A 129 3.68 2.73 -1.86
C LEU A 129 4.72 1.78 -2.43
N ILE A 130 4.97 0.67 -1.73
CA ILE A 130 5.97 -0.35 -2.12
C ILE A 130 5.41 -1.76 -1.98
N ASP A 131 6.16 -2.75 -2.45
CA ASP A 131 5.88 -4.19 -2.26
C ASP A 131 4.48 -4.60 -2.76
N CYS A 132 4.26 -4.50 -4.07
CA CYS A 132 2.96 -4.74 -4.68
C CYS A 132 2.90 -5.94 -5.65
N PRO A 133 3.43 -7.14 -5.31
CA PRO A 133 3.38 -8.30 -6.22
C PRO A 133 1.98 -8.89 -6.37
N GLN A 134 1.03 -8.53 -5.51
CA GLN A 134 -0.37 -8.96 -5.57
C GLN A 134 -1.28 -7.96 -6.28
N GLY A 135 -0.74 -6.78 -6.58
CA GLY A 135 -1.48 -5.71 -7.23
C GLY A 135 -1.95 -6.07 -8.64
N ARG A 136 -3.13 -5.61 -8.99
CA ARG A 136 -3.72 -5.85 -10.30
C ARG A 136 -4.85 -4.89 -10.63
N MET A 137 -5.12 -4.73 -11.91
CA MET A 137 -6.38 -4.17 -12.37
C MET A 137 -7.53 -5.09 -11.97
N VAL A 138 -8.63 -4.51 -11.52
CA VAL A 138 -9.78 -5.23 -10.99
C VAL A 138 -11.04 -4.91 -11.83
N PRO A 139 -11.77 -5.93 -12.30
CA PRO A 139 -13.08 -5.72 -12.93
C PRO A 139 -14.03 -4.95 -12.01
N ARG A 140 -14.92 -4.12 -12.60
CA ARG A 140 -15.85 -3.27 -11.82
C ARG A 140 -16.65 -4.06 -10.77
N VAL A 141 -17.11 -5.25 -11.13
CA VAL A 141 -17.92 -6.12 -10.24
C VAL A 141 -17.15 -6.61 -8.99
N LEU A 142 -15.82 -6.67 -9.06
CA LEU A 142 -14.96 -7.09 -7.94
C LEU A 142 -14.30 -5.93 -7.21
N LEU A 143 -14.41 -4.70 -7.73
CA LEU A 143 -13.72 -3.53 -7.22
C LEU A 143 -14.08 -3.23 -5.76
N GLU A 144 -15.35 -3.32 -5.42
CA GLU A 144 -15.80 -3.04 -4.06
C GLU A 144 -15.19 -4.02 -3.04
N ARG A 145 -15.08 -5.30 -3.38
CA ARG A 145 -14.42 -6.30 -2.52
C ARG A 145 -12.92 -6.01 -2.38
N ALA A 146 -12.28 -5.57 -3.44
CA ALA A 146 -10.86 -5.23 -3.43
C ALA A 146 -10.59 -3.98 -2.58
N ARG A 147 -11.42 -2.93 -2.71
CA ARG A 147 -11.40 -1.73 -1.85
C ARG A 147 -11.52 -2.06 -0.38
N VAL A 148 -12.49 -2.90 -0.02
CA VAL A 148 -12.68 -3.35 1.37
C VAL A 148 -11.43 -4.05 1.88
N LYS A 149 -10.80 -4.93 1.08
CA LYS A 149 -9.59 -5.64 1.48
C LYS A 149 -8.42 -4.68 1.75
N ASP A 150 -8.14 -3.76 0.83
CA ASP A 150 -7.01 -2.83 0.97
C ASP A 150 -7.22 -1.89 2.16
N LEU A 151 -8.42 -1.34 2.33
CA LEU A 151 -8.77 -0.51 3.49
C LEU A 151 -8.71 -1.30 4.82
N ALA A 152 -9.11 -2.57 4.82
CA ALA A 152 -9.00 -3.42 5.99
C ALA A 152 -7.55 -3.73 6.37
N CYS A 153 -6.67 -3.91 5.38
CA CYS A 153 -5.23 -4.07 5.61
C CYS A 153 -4.63 -2.83 6.31
N LEU A 154 -5.03 -1.62 5.89
CA LEU A 154 -4.63 -0.37 6.55
C LEU A 154 -5.20 -0.29 7.98
N ASP A 155 -6.49 -0.59 8.15
CA ASP A 155 -7.20 -0.45 9.42
C ASP A 155 -6.74 -1.47 10.46
N LYS A 156 -6.25 -2.66 10.05
CA LYS A 156 -5.79 -3.72 10.97
C LYS A 156 -4.74 -3.20 11.95
N VAL A 157 -3.77 -2.43 11.48
CA VAL A 157 -2.72 -1.82 12.32
C VAL A 157 -3.20 -0.49 12.91
N ALA A 158 -3.92 0.32 12.13
CA ALA A 158 -4.43 1.62 12.57
C ALA A 158 -5.26 1.57 13.85
N ARG A 159 -5.98 0.46 14.10
CA ARG A 159 -6.77 0.26 15.34
C ARG A 159 -5.92 0.35 16.62
N ARG A 160 -4.64 0.01 16.54
CA ARG A 160 -3.73 -0.03 17.69
C ARG A 160 -3.16 1.36 18.04
N TYR A 161 -3.07 2.23 17.04
CA TYR A 161 -2.33 3.50 17.14
C TYR A 161 -3.20 4.74 16.95
N LEU A 162 -4.34 4.61 16.29
CA LEU A 162 -5.18 5.75 15.92
C LEU A 162 -6.57 5.66 16.53
N SER A 163 -7.09 6.81 16.98
CA SER A 163 -8.46 6.90 17.49
C SER A 163 -9.51 6.56 16.43
N ARG A 164 -10.71 6.17 16.87
CA ARG A 164 -11.86 5.93 15.97
C ARG A 164 -12.17 7.15 15.10
N THR A 165 -12.08 8.35 15.68
CA THR A 165 -12.32 9.61 14.96
C THR A 165 -11.30 9.82 13.87
N ARG A 166 -10.01 9.56 14.13
CA ARG A 166 -8.94 9.72 13.13
C ARG A 166 -9.10 8.71 11.99
N ARG A 167 -9.43 7.46 12.29
CA ARG A 167 -9.69 6.41 11.29
C ARG A 167 -10.94 6.73 10.44
N LEU A 168 -11.99 7.28 11.05
CA LEU A 168 -13.16 7.76 10.33
C LEU A 168 -12.85 8.95 9.43
N TRP A 169 -12.02 9.88 9.91
CA TRP A 169 -11.53 11.01 9.11
C TRP A 169 -10.77 10.52 7.88
N PHE A 170 -9.87 9.54 8.03
CA PHE A 170 -9.15 8.90 6.92
C PHE A 170 -10.14 8.33 5.89
N TYR A 171 -11.14 7.58 6.34
CA TYR A 171 -12.15 7.02 5.43
C TYR A 171 -12.90 8.12 4.67
N LYS A 172 -13.32 9.17 5.34
CA LYS A 172 -14.01 10.30 4.69
C LYS A 172 -13.13 10.99 3.65
N LYS A 173 -11.87 11.20 3.97
CA LYS A 173 -10.87 11.79 3.06
C LYS A 173 -10.69 10.90 1.83
N TYR A 174 -10.46 9.59 2.04
CA TYR A 174 -10.37 8.59 0.98
C TYR A 174 -11.61 8.55 0.06
N ALA A 175 -12.79 8.63 0.63
CA ALA A 175 -14.04 8.57 -0.12
C ALA A 175 -14.46 9.93 -0.71
N GLY A 176 -13.75 11.02 -0.43
CA GLY A 176 -14.09 12.38 -0.89
C GLY A 176 -15.42 12.91 -0.32
N ILE A 177 -15.81 12.48 0.91
CA ILE A 177 -17.13 12.78 1.48
C ILE A 177 -17.06 13.53 2.82
N ARG A 178 -18.04 14.37 3.10
CA ARG A 178 -18.20 15.03 4.40
C ARG A 178 -19.10 14.25 5.36
N ARG A 179 -20.14 13.60 4.87
CA ARG A 179 -21.11 12.82 5.65
C ARG A 179 -21.22 11.39 5.11
N LEU A 180 -21.39 10.43 6.03
CA LEU A 180 -21.53 9.02 5.66
C LEU A 180 -22.93 8.74 5.10
N SER A 181 -23.00 8.14 3.93
CA SER A 181 -24.20 7.53 3.38
C SER A 181 -24.44 6.12 3.94
N ALA A 182 -25.59 5.52 3.67
CA ALA A 182 -25.86 4.13 4.04
C ALA A 182 -24.88 3.13 3.39
N PRO A 183 -24.52 3.25 2.10
CA PRO A 183 -23.44 2.45 1.49
C PRO A 183 -22.10 2.58 2.19
N ASP A 184 -21.70 3.80 2.63
CA ASP A 184 -20.46 4.02 3.37
C ASP A 184 -20.45 3.29 4.70
N LYS A 185 -21.53 3.39 5.46
CA LYS A 185 -21.69 2.67 6.74
C LYS A 185 -21.56 1.16 6.53
N LYS A 186 -22.18 0.63 5.48
CA LYS A 186 -22.09 -0.80 5.11
C LYS A 186 -20.64 -1.19 4.76
N ARG A 187 -19.94 -0.35 3.97
CA ARG A 187 -18.53 -0.58 3.62
C ARG A 187 -17.63 -0.55 4.85
N ILE A 188 -17.77 0.44 5.73
CA ILE A 188 -17.04 0.52 7.00
C ILE A 188 -17.27 -0.74 7.83
N GLY A 189 -18.50 -1.20 7.97
CA GLY A 189 -18.81 -2.44 8.67
C GLY A 189 -18.07 -3.66 8.08
N ARG A 190 -17.97 -3.75 6.74
CA ARG A 190 -17.20 -4.82 6.07
C ARG A 190 -15.69 -4.70 6.30
N ILE A 191 -15.14 -3.48 6.31
CA ILE A 191 -13.73 -3.22 6.61
C ILE A 191 -13.41 -3.70 8.03
N LEU A 192 -14.22 -3.33 9.01
CA LEU A 192 -14.00 -3.65 10.41
C LEU A 192 -14.02 -5.16 10.68
N ARG A 193 -14.89 -5.90 10.00
CA ARG A 193 -15.07 -7.35 10.16
C ARG A 193 -14.22 -8.19 9.20
N PHE A 194 -13.42 -7.57 8.32
CA PHE A 194 -12.73 -8.30 7.25
C PHE A 194 -11.81 -9.40 7.73
N PHE A 195 -11.15 -9.23 8.87
CA PHE A 195 -10.22 -10.19 9.47
C PHE A 195 -10.82 -11.00 10.61
N GLU A 196 -12.09 -10.81 10.97
CA GLU A 196 -12.75 -11.64 11.97
C GLU A 196 -12.79 -13.10 11.48
N GLY A 197 -12.33 -14.03 12.32
CA GLY A 197 -12.25 -15.46 11.99
C GLY A 197 -11.21 -15.86 10.95
N ARG A 198 -10.21 -15.00 10.70
CA ARG A 198 -9.12 -15.27 9.73
C ARG A 198 -7.73 -15.13 10.33
N GLU A 199 -7.60 -15.29 11.63
CA GLU A 199 -6.31 -15.31 12.33
C GLU A 199 -5.63 -16.66 12.22
#